data_8985d831d1cf6b30a7f9310b9681e89e
#
_entry.id   8985d831d1cf6b30a7f9310b9681e89e
#
_cell.length_a   1.000
_cell.length_b   1.000
_cell.length_c   1.000
_cell.angle_alpha   90.00
_cell.angle_beta   90.00
_cell.angle_gamma   90.00
#
_symmetry.space_group_name_H-M   'P 1'
#
loop_
_entity.id
_entity.type
_entity.pdbx_description
1 polymer ?
#
loop_
_entity_poly.entity_id
_entity_poly.type
_entity_poly.pdbx_seq_one_letter_code
_entity_poly.pdbx_strand_id
1 'polypeptide(L)'
;ACVPGAPEILPPASSVTRREALETSRAYTSMAWRGSPRNVRHGTDEDGIRIDTPDASAAGGHAGAWWRPGARYTGMPYKWGGFDTPRQFAERLKADAANGGSPAAAGDMGTPEKQAAGDAAASRFAAGVDCSGFVSRCWRLSRPFSTRELPALSISLPSWDELKTGDILIAPGRHVLLFIRWEGAEKD
;
A
#
# COMPACT_ATOMS: atom_id res chain seq x y z
N ALA A 1 14.63 -13.02 11.85
CA ALA A 1 14.28 -12.48 13.17
C ALA A 1 12.97 -11.71 13.02
N CYS A 2 11.97 -12.05 13.84
CA CYS A 2 10.67 -11.37 13.83
C CYS A 2 10.87 -9.87 14.16
N VAL A 3 10.27 -8.98 13.36
CA VAL A 3 10.29 -7.55 13.66
C VAL A 3 9.23 -7.29 14.73
N PRO A 4 9.60 -7.00 15.98
CA PRO A 4 8.63 -6.75 17.03
C PRO A 4 7.77 -5.54 16.68
N GLY A 5 6.45 -5.70 16.72
CA GLY A 5 5.49 -4.61 16.64
C GLY A 5 4.86 -4.33 15.27
N ALA A 6 5.22 -5.04 14.21
CA ALA A 6 4.46 -4.95 12.97
C ALA A 6 3.16 -5.80 13.10
N PRO A 7 1.98 -5.22 12.83
CA PRO A 7 0.74 -5.99 12.93
C PRO A 7 0.70 -7.10 11.89
N GLU A 8 0.21 -8.27 12.30
CA GLU A 8 -0.08 -9.37 11.39
C GLU A 8 -1.45 -9.20 10.77
N ILE A 9 -1.57 -9.61 9.52
CA ILE A 9 -2.87 -9.69 8.83
C ILE A 9 -3.21 -11.15 8.54
N LEU A 10 -4.50 -11.43 8.44
CA LEU A 10 -4.98 -12.77 8.14
C LEU A 10 -4.52 -13.24 6.73
N PRO A 11 -4.24 -14.54 6.56
CA PRO A 11 -3.86 -15.09 5.26
C PRO A 11 -5.02 -15.01 4.25
N PRO A 12 -4.75 -15.20 2.96
CA PRO A 12 -5.78 -15.31 1.93
C PRO A 12 -6.86 -16.34 2.29
N ALA A 13 -8.10 -16.08 1.87
CA ALA A 13 -9.25 -16.96 2.11
C ALA A 13 -10.29 -16.84 1.00
N SER A 14 -11.18 -17.82 0.90
CA SER A 14 -12.29 -17.83 -0.05
C SER A 14 -13.43 -16.87 0.33
N SER A 15 -13.44 -16.40 1.56
CA SER A 15 -14.40 -15.41 2.05
C SER A 15 -13.75 -14.51 3.10
N VAL A 16 -14.32 -13.32 3.27
CA VAL A 16 -13.91 -12.33 4.26
C VAL A 16 -15.14 -11.68 4.87
N THR A 17 -15.14 -11.50 6.17
CA THR A 17 -16.15 -10.70 6.84
C THR A 17 -15.79 -9.21 6.76
N ARG A 18 -16.82 -8.34 6.83
CA ARG A 18 -16.61 -6.88 6.88
C ARG A 18 -15.72 -6.45 8.05
N ARG A 19 -15.83 -7.14 9.17
CA ARG A 19 -14.98 -6.92 10.35
C ARG A 19 -13.51 -7.26 10.06
N GLU A 20 -13.22 -8.39 9.44
CA GLU A 20 -11.85 -8.77 9.08
C GLU A 20 -11.25 -7.80 8.05
N ALA A 21 -12.04 -7.33 7.08
CA ALA A 21 -11.59 -6.30 6.14
C ALA A 21 -11.22 -5.00 6.86
N LEU A 22 -12.03 -4.57 7.84
CA LEU A 22 -11.76 -3.40 8.67
C LEU A 22 -10.52 -3.59 9.56
N GLU A 23 -10.38 -4.75 10.20
CA GLU A 23 -9.21 -5.08 11.03
C GLU A 23 -7.92 -5.07 10.19
N THR A 24 -7.96 -5.65 8.99
CA THR A 24 -6.85 -5.57 8.05
C THR A 24 -6.54 -4.13 7.66
N SER A 25 -7.54 -3.33 7.31
CA SER A 25 -7.32 -1.92 6.96
C SER A 25 -6.66 -1.13 8.10
N ARG A 26 -7.06 -1.38 9.35
CA ARG A 26 -6.45 -0.78 10.54
C ARG A 26 -5.00 -1.19 10.72
N ALA A 27 -4.65 -2.46 10.45
CA ALA A 27 -3.27 -2.92 10.53
C ALA A 27 -2.35 -2.11 9.59
N TYR A 28 -2.82 -1.76 8.38
CA TYR A 28 -2.06 -0.92 7.44
C TYR A 28 -2.00 0.54 7.87
N THR A 29 -3.11 1.12 8.32
CA THR A 29 -3.20 2.55 8.61
C THR A 29 -2.62 2.93 9.97
N SER A 30 -2.55 1.99 10.93
CA SER A 30 -2.01 2.23 12.27
C SER A 30 -0.59 1.73 12.48
N MET A 31 0.00 1.01 11.51
CA MET A 31 1.37 0.53 11.67
C MET A 31 2.35 1.68 11.85
N ALA A 32 3.17 1.60 12.89
CA ALA A 32 4.24 2.56 13.11
C ALA A 32 5.53 2.09 12.45
N TRP A 33 6.26 3.00 11.81
CA TRP A 33 7.54 2.72 11.18
C TRP A 33 8.48 3.92 11.23
N ARG A 34 9.74 3.67 10.91
CA ARG A 34 10.76 4.71 10.79
C ARG A 34 11.62 4.37 9.59
N GLY A 35 11.68 5.28 8.63
CA GLY A 35 12.63 5.20 7.52
C GLY A 35 14.02 5.67 7.92
N SER A 36 15.03 5.13 7.28
CA SER A 36 16.43 5.58 7.35
C SER A 36 16.83 6.23 6.02
N PRO A 37 17.98 6.92 5.94
CA PRO A 37 18.50 7.39 4.64
C PRO A 37 18.65 6.27 3.60
N ARG A 38 18.88 5.02 4.02
CA ARG A 38 19.00 3.85 3.15
C ARG A 38 17.66 3.44 2.50
N ASN A 39 16.54 3.95 3.01
CA ASN A 39 15.20 3.70 2.45
C ASN A 39 14.74 4.83 1.50
N VAL A 40 15.59 5.81 1.23
CA VAL A 40 15.37 6.84 0.22
C VAL A 40 15.98 6.38 -1.10
N ARG A 41 15.22 6.46 -2.19
CA ARG A 41 15.73 6.17 -3.53
C ARG A 41 15.04 7.06 -4.56
N HIS A 42 15.86 7.72 -5.38
CA HIS A 42 15.44 8.49 -6.55
C HIS A 42 16.31 8.10 -7.73
N GLY A 43 15.73 7.45 -8.73
CA GLY A 43 16.45 7.01 -9.91
C GLY A 43 16.13 5.58 -10.31
N THR A 44 16.89 5.04 -11.23
CA THR A 44 16.70 3.71 -11.79
C THR A 44 17.30 2.64 -10.87
N ASP A 45 16.58 1.57 -10.66
CA ASP A 45 17.04 0.40 -9.92
C ASP A 45 17.85 -0.56 -10.77
N GLU A 46 18.24 -1.68 -10.18
CA GLU A 46 19.06 -2.72 -10.80
C GLU A 46 18.34 -3.47 -11.94
N ASP A 47 17.00 -3.39 -12.00
CA ASP A 47 16.17 -3.96 -13.05
C ASP A 47 15.80 -2.92 -14.13
N GLY A 48 16.35 -1.69 -14.04
CA GLY A 48 16.07 -0.61 -14.99
C GLY A 48 14.77 0.14 -14.70
N ILE A 49 14.12 -0.09 -13.54
CA ILE A 49 12.85 0.52 -13.16
C ILE A 49 13.11 1.76 -12.29
N ARG A 50 12.49 2.89 -12.68
CA ARG A 50 12.59 4.12 -11.88
C ARG A 50 11.84 3.98 -10.56
N ILE A 51 12.52 4.36 -9.46
CA ILE A 51 11.94 4.52 -8.12
C ILE A 51 12.00 6.00 -7.75
N ASP A 52 10.91 6.52 -7.19
CA ASP A 52 10.86 7.82 -6.55
C ASP A 52 10.13 7.70 -5.21
N THR A 53 10.88 7.68 -4.11
CA THR A 53 10.31 7.63 -2.76
C THR A 53 9.55 8.92 -2.44
N PRO A 54 8.40 8.85 -1.73
CA PRO A 54 7.64 10.03 -1.32
C PRO A 54 8.26 10.71 -0.07
N ASP A 55 9.58 10.81 -0.03
CA ASP A 55 10.28 11.47 1.07
C ASP A 55 10.52 12.96 0.78
N ALA A 56 10.54 13.75 1.86
CA ALA A 56 10.69 15.20 1.80
C ALA A 56 12.17 15.66 1.88
N SER A 57 13.11 14.77 1.69
CA SER A 57 14.56 15.08 1.76
C SER A 57 15.17 15.49 0.41
N ALA A 58 14.48 15.21 -0.69
CA ALA A 58 14.97 15.60 -2.02
C ALA A 58 14.93 17.13 -2.20
N ALA A 59 16.01 17.69 -2.73
CA ALA A 59 16.06 19.09 -3.17
C ALA A 59 14.98 19.30 -4.25
N GLY A 60 13.94 20.10 -3.92
CA GLY A 60 12.84 20.36 -4.84
C GLY A 60 11.53 19.65 -4.52
N GLY A 61 11.42 18.97 -3.38
CA GLY A 61 10.24 18.33 -2.81
C GLY A 61 9.15 17.95 -3.81
N HIS A 62 9.01 16.67 -4.15
CA HIS A 62 7.92 16.25 -5.02
C HIS A 62 6.57 16.59 -4.40
N ALA A 63 5.61 17.02 -5.18
CA ALA A 63 4.22 17.12 -4.74
C ALA A 63 3.78 15.74 -4.20
N GLY A 64 3.46 15.66 -2.90
CA GLY A 64 3.14 14.40 -2.22
C GLY A 64 4.27 13.80 -1.37
N ALA A 65 5.44 14.45 -1.29
CA ALA A 65 6.49 14.08 -0.33
C ALA A 65 6.03 14.36 1.10
N TRP A 66 6.12 13.37 2.00
CA TRP A 66 5.51 13.49 3.32
C TRP A 66 6.34 12.91 4.47
N TRP A 67 7.33 12.04 4.21
CA TRP A 67 8.13 11.46 5.27
C TRP A 67 9.61 11.91 5.17
N ARG A 68 10.34 11.79 6.27
CA ARG A 68 11.77 12.11 6.37
C ARG A 68 12.51 11.01 7.10
N PRO A 69 13.76 10.68 6.70
CA PRO A 69 14.60 9.75 7.43
C PRO A 69 14.74 10.12 8.91
N GLY A 70 14.68 9.11 9.78
CA GLY A 70 14.84 9.27 11.22
C GLY A 70 13.59 9.64 12.00
N ALA A 71 12.53 10.15 11.35
CA ALA A 71 11.26 10.43 12.00
C ALA A 71 10.37 9.18 12.06
N ARG A 72 9.39 9.20 12.98
CA ARG A 72 8.36 8.14 13.09
C ARG A 72 7.13 8.53 12.32
N TYR A 73 6.53 7.55 11.66
CA TYR A 73 5.32 7.71 10.88
C TYR A 73 4.33 6.60 11.19
N THR A 74 3.08 6.86 10.87
CA THR A 74 1.98 5.89 10.99
C THR A 74 1.37 5.71 9.62
N GLY A 75 0.99 4.47 9.30
CA GLY A 75 0.46 4.09 8.00
C GLY A 75 1.54 3.69 7.00
N MET A 76 1.26 2.66 6.20
CA MET A 76 2.18 2.16 5.17
C MET A 76 2.26 3.15 4.00
N PRO A 77 3.45 3.48 3.49
CA PRO A 77 3.59 4.33 2.33
C PRO A 77 3.04 3.66 1.06
N TYR A 78 2.54 4.51 0.17
CA TYR A 78 2.17 4.09 -1.18
C TYR A 78 3.39 3.59 -1.96
N LYS A 79 3.23 2.48 -2.66
CA LYS A 79 4.23 1.93 -3.59
C LYS A 79 3.52 1.45 -4.85
N TRP A 80 3.88 1.96 -6.01
CA TRP A 80 3.35 1.50 -7.31
C TRP A 80 3.47 -0.02 -7.47
N GLY A 81 2.36 -0.70 -7.75
CA GLY A 81 2.28 -2.17 -7.79
C GLY A 81 2.58 -2.83 -6.45
N GLY A 82 2.32 -2.15 -5.33
CA GLY A 82 2.62 -2.63 -3.99
C GLY A 82 1.59 -3.62 -3.45
N PHE A 83 2.09 -4.69 -2.80
CA PHE A 83 1.24 -5.69 -2.15
C PHE A 83 1.89 -6.23 -0.86
N ASP A 84 2.79 -5.48 -0.25
CA ASP A 84 3.44 -5.91 1.00
C ASP A 84 2.43 -5.97 2.15
N THR A 85 2.58 -6.97 3.02
CA THR A 85 1.94 -6.94 4.35
C THR A 85 2.71 -5.98 5.27
N PRO A 86 2.11 -5.51 6.38
CA PRO A 86 2.82 -4.70 7.37
C PRO A 86 4.13 -5.33 7.83
N ARG A 87 4.14 -6.65 8.04
CA ARG A 87 5.34 -7.40 8.41
C ARG A 87 6.39 -7.42 7.28
N GLN A 88 5.97 -7.75 6.05
CA GLN A 88 6.89 -7.75 4.90
C GLN A 88 7.50 -6.37 4.67
N PHE A 89 6.70 -5.29 4.75
CA PHE A 89 7.19 -3.94 4.66
C PHE A 89 8.28 -3.66 5.71
N ALA A 90 8.01 -3.96 6.98
CA ALA A 90 8.95 -3.72 8.07
C ALA A 90 10.25 -4.54 7.93
N GLU A 91 10.17 -5.78 7.45
CA GLU A 91 11.33 -6.65 7.18
C GLU A 91 12.16 -6.10 6.02
N ARG A 92 11.50 -5.70 4.93
CA ARG A 92 12.18 -5.17 3.74
C ARG A 92 12.88 -3.84 3.98
N LEU A 93 12.34 -2.97 4.84
CA LEU A 93 13.03 -1.74 5.22
C LEU A 93 14.32 -1.99 6.01
N LYS A 94 14.41 -3.10 6.75
CA LYS A 94 15.54 -3.46 7.61
C LYS A 94 16.50 -4.45 6.98
N ALA A 95 16.22 -4.95 5.79
CA ALA A 95 17.10 -5.88 5.10
C ALA A 95 18.53 -5.32 5.06
N ASP A 96 19.52 -6.18 5.23
CA ASP A 96 20.93 -5.83 5.20
C ASP A 96 21.74 -6.87 4.41
N ALA A 97 22.97 -6.50 4.07
CA ALA A 97 23.87 -7.36 3.32
C ALA A 97 24.24 -8.66 4.07
N ALA A 98 24.20 -8.66 5.40
CA ALA A 98 24.50 -9.85 6.21
C ALA A 98 23.40 -10.92 6.07
N ASN A 99 22.18 -10.50 5.72
CA ASN A 99 21.04 -11.37 5.43
C ASN A 99 20.78 -11.52 3.92
N GLY A 100 21.73 -11.17 3.07
CA GLY A 100 21.63 -11.31 1.62
C GLY A 100 20.71 -10.31 0.91
N GLY A 101 20.40 -9.19 1.54
CA GLY A 101 19.50 -8.17 0.98
C GLY A 101 19.99 -6.74 1.12
N SER A 102 19.41 -5.85 0.35
CA SER A 102 19.52 -4.40 0.53
C SER A 102 18.21 -3.84 1.06
N PRO A 103 18.25 -2.76 1.90
CA PRO A 103 17.03 -2.11 2.36
C PRO A 103 16.20 -1.64 1.18
N ALA A 104 14.90 -1.94 1.20
CA ALA A 104 13.99 -1.44 0.20
C ALA A 104 13.73 0.06 0.36
N ALA A 105 13.44 0.73 -0.74
CA ALA A 105 12.90 2.08 -0.74
C ALA A 105 11.54 2.12 -0.04
N ALA A 106 11.30 3.10 0.83
CA ALA A 106 10.04 3.22 1.58
C ALA A 106 9.00 3.97 0.76
N GLY A 107 8.25 3.23 -0.01
CA GLY A 107 7.30 3.75 -0.98
C GLY A 107 7.91 3.98 -2.36
N ASP A 108 7.03 4.19 -3.33
CA ASP A 108 7.37 4.53 -4.70
C ASP A 108 6.17 5.19 -5.37
N MET A 109 6.33 6.43 -5.82
CA MET A 109 5.23 7.22 -6.36
C MET A 109 4.76 6.69 -7.71
N GLY A 110 3.43 6.71 -7.90
CA GLY A 110 2.83 6.48 -9.21
C GLY A 110 2.99 7.72 -10.10
N THR A 111 3.53 7.53 -11.29
CA THR A 111 3.66 8.58 -12.30
C THR A 111 2.86 8.22 -13.55
N PRO A 112 2.56 9.18 -14.46
CA PRO A 112 1.90 8.87 -15.73
C PRO A 112 2.66 7.79 -16.55
N GLU A 113 3.98 7.81 -16.51
CA GLU A 113 4.84 6.84 -17.20
C GLU A 113 4.67 5.44 -16.60
N LYS A 114 4.62 5.33 -15.28
CA LYS A 114 4.34 4.07 -14.58
C LYS A 114 2.93 3.56 -14.86
N GLN A 115 1.96 4.45 -14.90
CA GLN A 115 0.58 4.09 -15.25
C GLN A 115 0.48 3.53 -16.68
N ALA A 116 1.24 4.10 -17.62
CA ALA A 116 1.29 3.62 -18.98
C ALA A 116 2.00 2.25 -19.09
N ALA A 117 3.06 2.03 -18.33
CA ALA A 117 3.83 0.79 -18.32
C ALA A 117 3.18 -0.32 -17.46
N GLY A 118 2.24 0.03 -16.57
CA GLY A 118 1.54 -0.93 -15.72
C GLY A 118 2.47 -1.68 -14.76
N ASP A 119 2.28 -2.98 -14.64
CA ASP A 119 3.03 -3.83 -13.71
C ASP A 119 4.53 -3.90 -14.04
N ALA A 120 4.91 -3.68 -15.31
CA ALA A 120 6.32 -3.64 -15.72
C ALA A 120 7.11 -2.51 -15.05
N ALA A 121 6.43 -1.48 -14.52
CA ALA A 121 7.05 -0.39 -13.76
C ALA A 121 7.02 -0.61 -12.25
N ALA A 122 6.64 -1.79 -11.75
CA ALA A 122 6.61 -2.11 -10.33
C ALA A 122 7.96 -2.64 -9.85
N SER A 123 8.75 -1.80 -9.21
CA SER A 123 10.06 -2.19 -8.69
C SER A 123 9.98 -3.16 -7.51
N ARG A 124 10.79 -4.21 -7.54
CA ARG A 124 10.99 -5.10 -6.38
C ARG A 124 11.88 -4.49 -5.29
N PHE A 125 12.57 -3.40 -5.56
CA PHE A 125 13.46 -2.70 -4.62
C PHE A 125 12.75 -1.61 -3.81
N ALA A 126 11.44 -1.43 -4.01
CA ALA A 126 10.61 -0.56 -3.18
C ALA A 126 9.60 -1.40 -2.38
N ALA A 127 9.25 -0.96 -1.18
CA ALA A 127 8.30 -1.60 -0.27
C ALA A 127 7.12 -0.68 0.03
N GLY A 128 5.93 -1.26 0.14
CA GLY A 128 4.69 -0.53 0.38
C GLY A 128 3.48 -1.22 -0.23
N VAL A 129 2.37 -0.50 -0.30
CA VAL A 129 1.11 -0.99 -0.87
C VAL A 129 0.51 0.07 -1.78
N ASP A 130 -0.11 -0.31 -2.92
CA ASP A 130 -0.93 0.61 -3.70
C ASP A 130 -2.42 0.51 -3.32
N CYS A 131 -3.26 1.30 -3.96
CA CYS A 131 -4.69 1.35 -3.65
C CYS A 131 -5.38 0.00 -3.88
N SER A 132 -5.08 -0.67 -4.97
CA SER A 132 -5.68 -1.94 -5.36
C SER A 132 -5.07 -3.12 -4.58
N GLY A 133 -3.79 -3.08 -4.30
CA GLY A 133 -3.10 -4.04 -3.43
C GLY A 133 -3.62 -3.97 -2.00
N PHE A 134 -3.86 -2.76 -1.47
CA PHE A 134 -4.47 -2.57 -0.16
C PHE A 134 -5.87 -3.18 -0.08
N VAL A 135 -6.75 -2.88 -1.05
CA VAL A 135 -8.09 -3.48 -1.12
C VAL A 135 -7.99 -5.00 -1.24
N SER A 136 -7.11 -5.51 -2.10
CA SER A 136 -6.90 -6.94 -2.28
C SER A 136 -6.48 -7.62 -0.96
N ARG A 137 -5.65 -6.97 -0.14
CA ARG A 137 -5.30 -7.47 1.20
C ARG A 137 -6.47 -7.41 2.17
N CYS A 138 -7.24 -6.32 2.18
CA CYS A 138 -8.43 -6.19 3.03
C CYS A 138 -9.47 -7.26 2.69
N TRP A 139 -9.59 -7.61 1.42
CA TRP A 139 -10.48 -8.68 0.95
C TRP A 139 -9.85 -10.07 1.00
N ARG A 140 -8.66 -10.21 1.56
CA ARG A 140 -7.93 -11.48 1.73
C ARG A 140 -7.69 -12.23 0.42
N LEU A 141 -7.56 -11.49 -0.69
CA LEU A 141 -7.27 -12.08 -1.98
C LEU A 141 -5.85 -12.67 -2.02
N SER A 142 -5.66 -13.73 -2.78
CA SER A 142 -4.40 -14.48 -2.84
C SER A 142 -3.29 -13.75 -3.60
N ARG A 143 -3.64 -12.78 -4.44
CA ARG A 143 -2.73 -11.94 -5.22
C ARG A 143 -3.24 -10.50 -5.27
N PRO A 144 -2.43 -9.54 -5.71
CA PRO A 144 -2.94 -8.23 -6.05
C PRO A 144 -3.89 -8.33 -7.26
N PHE A 145 -5.03 -7.68 -7.16
CA PHE A 145 -5.95 -7.44 -8.27
C PHE A 145 -5.91 -5.96 -8.62
N SER A 146 -5.77 -5.66 -9.90
CA SER A 146 -5.75 -4.29 -10.37
C SER A 146 -7.13 -3.62 -10.25
N THR A 147 -7.15 -2.30 -10.35
CA THR A 147 -8.44 -1.55 -10.41
C THR A 147 -9.29 -1.91 -11.63
N ARG A 148 -8.74 -2.59 -12.64
CA ARG A 148 -9.50 -3.11 -13.79
C ARG A 148 -10.10 -4.48 -13.51
N GLU A 149 -9.50 -5.28 -12.63
CA GLU A 149 -9.94 -6.64 -12.28
C GLU A 149 -10.94 -6.66 -11.11
N LEU A 150 -10.78 -5.77 -10.12
CA LEU A 150 -11.65 -5.72 -8.94
C LEU A 150 -13.15 -5.63 -9.25
N PRO A 151 -13.61 -4.92 -10.30
CA PRO A 151 -15.04 -4.92 -10.66
C PRO A 151 -15.61 -6.31 -10.95
N ALA A 152 -14.83 -7.23 -11.49
CA ALA A 152 -15.26 -8.61 -11.77
C ALA A 152 -15.51 -9.43 -10.48
N LEU A 153 -15.00 -8.97 -9.34
CA LEU A 153 -15.21 -9.56 -8.01
C LEU A 153 -16.26 -8.81 -7.19
N SER A 154 -16.96 -7.85 -7.79
CA SER A 154 -17.85 -6.91 -7.10
C SER A 154 -19.23 -6.91 -7.73
N ILE A 155 -20.21 -6.48 -6.95
CA ILE A 155 -21.56 -6.19 -7.41
C ILE A 155 -21.78 -4.69 -7.24
N SER A 156 -22.26 -4.02 -8.30
CA SER A 156 -22.59 -2.60 -8.23
C SER A 156 -23.76 -2.37 -7.30
N LEU A 157 -23.62 -1.43 -6.38
CA LEU A 157 -24.70 -1.01 -5.52
C LEU A 157 -25.59 0.01 -6.26
N PRO A 158 -26.92 -0.03 -6.07
CA PRO A 158 -27.84 0.88 -6.75
C PRO A 158 -27.78 2.31 -6.19
N SER A 159 -27.35 2.47 -4.93
CA SER A 159 -27.22 3.79 -4.30
C SER A 159 -26.06 3.84 -3.30
N TRP A 160 -25.61 5.06 -2.98
CA TRP A 160 -24.59 5.33 -1.97
C TRP A 160 -25.02 4.94 -0.55
N ASP A 161 -26.34 4.98 -0.27
CA ASP A 161 -26.89 4.66 1.06
C ASP A 161 -26.76 3.17 1.39
N GLU A 162 -26.50 2.33 0.40
CA GLU A 162 -26.28 0.90 0.59
C GLU A 162 -24.83 0.54 0.93
N LEU A 163 -23.91 1.51 0.89
CA LEU A 163 -22.52 1.28 1.22
C LEU A 163 -22.38 0.79 2.67
N LYS A 164 -21.61 -0.28 2.81
CA LYS A 164 -21.27 -0.89 4.11
C LYS A 164 -19.76 -1.01 4.24
N THR A 165 -19.26 -0.99 5.48
CA THR A 165 -17.85 -1.22 5.78
C THR A 165 -17.27 -2.37 4.96
N GLY A 166 -16.15 -2.14 4.28
CA GLY A 166 -15.47 -3.12 3.44
C GLY A 166 -15.93 -3.12 1.96
N ASP A 167 -16.96 -2.36 1.59
CA ASP A 167 -17.27 -2.10 0.19
C ASP A 167 -16.22 -1.18 -0.43
N ILE A 168 -16.19 -1.06 -1.75
CA ILE A 168 -15.23 -0.23 -2.46
C ILE A 168 -15.88 0.85 -3.30
N LEU A 169 -15.19 1.97 -3.41
CA LEU A 169 -15.46 3.01 -4.39
C LEU A 169 -14.37 2.91 -5.45
N ILE A 170 -14.72 2.63 -6.68
CA ILE A 170 -13.74 2.31 -7.71
C ILE A 170 -13.91 3.12 -8.99
N ALA A 171 -12.81 3.66 -9.49
CA ALA A 171 -12.65 4.18 -10.84
C ALA A 171 -11.71 3.24 -11.60
N PRO A 172 -12.21 2.33 -12.44
CA PRO A 172 -11.41 1.31 -13.11
C PRO A 172 -10.25 1.91 -13.91
N GLY A 173 -9.06 1.33 -13.75
CA GLY A 173 -7.83 1.83 -14.37
C GLY A 173 -7.23 3.08 -13.72
N ARG A 174 -7.82 3.61 -12.65
CA ARG A 174 -7.38 4.84 -11.98
C ARG A 174 -7.15 4.68 -10.49
N HIS A 175 -8.18 4.38 -9.72
CA HIS A 175 -8.09 4.36 -8.27
C HIS A 175 -9.20 3.52 -7.63
N VAL A 176 -8.96 3.05 -6.40
CA VAL A 176 -9.95 2.39 -5.56
C VAL A 176 -9.78 2.82 -4.11
N LEU A 177 -10.90 3.00 -3.41
CA LEU A 177 -10.97 3.28 -1.99
C LEU A 177 -11.77 2.18 -1.28
N LEU A 178 -11.36 1.84 -0.05
CA LEU A 178 -12.15 0.98 0.83
C LEU A 178 -13.09 1.87 1.65
N PHE A 179 -14.38 1.61 1.59
CA PHE A 179 -15.35 2.34 2.40
C PHE A 179 -15.32 1.81 3.83
N ILE A 180 -15.24 2.70 4.79
CA ILE A 180 -15.23 2.38 6.23
C ILE A 180 -16.55 2.75 6.88
N ARG A 181 -16.94 4.01 6.78
CA ARG A 181 -18.19 4.55 7.34
C ARG A 181 -18.45 5.96 6.81
N TRP A 182 -19.66 6.40 6.95
CA TRP A 182 -20.00 7.81 6.82
C TRP A 182 -19.55 8.56 8.08
N GLU A 183 -19.04 9.79 7.91
CA GLU A 183 -18.79 10.71 9.01
C GLU A 183 -19.90 11.75 9.06
N GLY A 184 -20.33 12.15 10.27
CA GLY A 184 -21.31 13.23 10.48
C GLY A 184 -22.78 12.83 10.42
N ALA A 185 -23.11 11.55 10.28
CA ALA A 185 -24.47 11.07 10.55
C ALA A 185 -24.50 10.42 11.94
N GLU A 186 -24.92 11.14 12.96
CA GLU A 186 -25.62 10.48 14.04
C GLU A 186 -26.86 9.85 13.40
N LYS A 187 -26.84 8.55 13.26
CA LYS A 187 -28.09 7.82 13.02
C LYS A 187 -28.74 7.68 14.37
N ASP A 188 -29.78 8.50 14.57
CA ASP A 188 -30.79 8.24 15.58
C ASP A 188 -31.34 6.81 15.45
#